data_da0f87033d6d5d60af0ba8501fd1d17c
#
_entry.id   da0f87033d6d5d60af0ba8501fd1d17c
#
_cell.length_a   1.000
_cell.length_b   1.000
_cell.length_c   1.000
_cell.angle_alpha   90.00
_cell.angle_beta   90.00
_cell.angle_gamma   90.00
#
_symmetry.space_group_name_H-M   'P 1'
#
loop_
_entity.id
_entity.type
_entity.pdbx_description
1 polymer ?
#
loop_
_entity_poly.entity_id
_entity_poly.type
_entity_poly.pdbx_seq_one_letter_code
_entity_poly.pdbx_strand_id
1 'polypeptide(L)'
;MEDKKSYKKTYKKSETTKVVYKPMRGPLSKLMSEDEKATAGIHELSYDFGCRITRLFQYLTEDADYKEFVQSKQIYRSGTSIGANVRESKHAQSDADFLSKMSIAYKEADETDYWMNLLRDNGYLNDDQFQSLSHDCDRILKILTSIVKTMKEKIESKSAK
;
A
#
# COMPACT_ATOMS: atom_id res chain seq x y z
N MET A 1 -33.91 -30.53 -33.40
CA MET A 1 -34.47 -29.67 -32.34
C MET A 1 -33.88 -30.14 -31.04
N GLU A 2 -32.75 -29.53 -30.64
CA GLU A 2 -32.07 -29.85 -29.40
C GLU A 2 -32.28 -28.77 -28.37
N ASP A 3 -32.78 -29.17 -27.23
CA ASP A 3 -33.14 -28.34 -26.09
C ASP A 3 -31.92 -27.68 -25.46
N LYS A 4 -31.82 -26.35 -25.53
CA LYS A 4 -30.92 -25.55 -24.74
C LYS A 4 -31.39 -25.50 -23.29
N LYS A 5 -30.92 -26.41 -22.44
CA LYS A 5 -31.07 -26.31 -20.97
C LYS A 5 -30.28 -25.11 -20.45
N SER A 6 -31.04 -24.05 -20.13
CA SER A 6 -30.55 -22.86 -19.42
C SER A 6 -30.08 -23.24 -18.00
N TYR A 7 -28.78 -23.17 -17.73
CA TYR A 7 -28.23 -23.24 -16.39
C TYR A 7 -28.40 -21.91 -15.67
N LYS A 8 -29.58 -21.69 -15.08
CA LYS A 8 -29.73 -20.63 -14.06
C LYS A 8 -29.15 -21.15 -12.73
N LYS A 9 -27.90 -20.80 -12.44
CA LYS A 9 -27.33 -20.93 -11.08
C LYS A 9 -27.99 -19.88 -10.19
N THR A 10 -28.94 -20.28 -9.37
CA THR A 10 -29.50 -19.44 -8.29
C THR A 10 -28.47 -19.33 -7.18
N TYR A 11 -27.78 -18.22 -7.12
CA TYR A 11 -26.99 -17.87 -5.94
C TYR A 11 -27.96 -17.50 -4.81
N LYS A 12 -28.04 -18.33 -3.78
CA LYS A 12 -28.64 -17.92 -2.51
C LYS A 12 -27.81 -16.78 -1.93
N LYS A 13 -28.43 -15.60 -1.83
CA LYS A 13 -27.90 -14.48 -1.06
C LYS A 13 -27.76 -14.95 0.40
N SER A 14 -26.55 -15.30 0.84
CA SER A 14 -26.29 -15.53 2.25
C SER A 14 -26.38 -14.19 2.98
N GLU A 15 -27.02 -14.21 4.14
CA GLU A 15 -27.14 -13.07 5.04
C GLU A 15 -25.74 -12.50 5.24
N THR A 16 -25.59 -11.20 4.94
CA THR A 16 -24.36 -10.45 5.11
C THR A 16 -24.00 -10.39 6.58
N THR A 17 -23.25 -11.37 7.05
CA THR A 17 -22.50 -11.23 8.29
C THR A 17 -21.52 -10.09 8.04
N LYS A 18 -21.79 -8.90 8.60
CA LYS A 18 -20.83 -7.80 8.59
C LYS A 18 -19.54 -8.34 9.20
N VAL A 19 -18.55 -8.60 8.35
CA VAL A 19 -17.21 -8.97 8.82
C VAL A 19 -16.69 -7.75 9.56
N VAL A 20 -16.81 -7.77 10.89
CA VAL A 20 -16.19 -6.77 11.75
C VAL A 20 -14.69 -7.01 11.65
N TYR A 21 -13.99 -6.12 10.97
CA TYR A 21 -12.53 -6.10 10.91
C TYR A 21 -12.00 -6.16 12.35
N LYS A 22 -11.46 -7.31 12.75
CA LYS A 22 -10.77 -7.47 14.02
C LYS A 22 -9.37 -6.91 13.87
N PRO A 23 -9.04 -5.79 14.53
CA PRO A 23 -7.66 -5.32 14.51
C PRO A 23 -6.75 -6.40 15.08
N MET A 24 -5.65 -6.71 14.40
CA MET A 24 -4.66 -7.65 14.93
C MET A 24 -4.21 -7.21 16.31
N ARG A 25 -4.38 -8.09 17.30
CA ARG A 25 -3.93 -7.85 18.68
C ARG A 25 -2.44 -8.16 18.76
N GLY A 26 -1.62 -7.10 18.93
CA GLY A 26 -0.19 -7.26 19.14
C GLY A 26 0.55 -5.92 19.13
N PRO A 27 1.83 -5.87 19.54
CA PRO A 27 2.63 -4.63 19.57
C PRO A 27 2.75 -3.93 18.20
N LEU A 28 2.49 -4.66 17.09
CA LEU A 28 2.41 -4.11 15.73
C LEU A 28 1.03 -3.51 15.40
N SER A 29 0.08 -3.55 16.33
CA SER A 29 -1.31 -3.11 16.11
C SER A 29 -1.54 -1.63 16.44
N LYS A 30 -0.57 -0.91 16.95
CA LYS A 30 -0.68 0.52 17.18
C LYS A 30 -0.53 1.23 15.85
N LEU A 31 -1.65 1.37 15.14
CA LEU A 31 -1.75 2.31 14.03
C LEU A 31 -1.59 3.71 14.60
N MET A 32 -0.82 4.53 13.92
CA MET A 32 -0.69 5.94 14.27
C MET A 32 -2.05 6.62 14.11
N SER A 33 -2.43 7.44 15.08
CA SER A 33 -3.56 8.38 14.95
C SER A 33 -3.26 9.41 13.86
N GLU A 34 -4.29 10.08 13.36
CA GLU A 34 -4.10 11.13 12.34
C GLU A 34 -3.22 12.28 12.83
N ASP A 35 -3.28 12.62 14.14
CA ASP A 35 -2.41 13.64 14.74
C ASP A 35 -0.95 13.17 14.80
N GLU A 36 -0.70 11.92 15.16
CA GLU A 36 0.65 11.33 15.12
C GLU A 36 1.19 11.28 13.69
N LYS A 37 0.37 10.91 12.71
CA LYS A 37 0.75 10.94 11.30
C LYS A 37 1.03 12.35 10.80
N ALA A 38 0.34 13.37 11.31
CA ALA A 38 0.53 14.76 10.89
C ALA A 38 1.97 15.24 11.13
N THR A 39 2.63 14.75 12.16
CA THR A 39 4.00 15.11 12.54
C THR A 39 5.05 14.04 12.23
N ALA A 40 4.62 12.84 11.84
CA ALA A 40 5.50 11.72 11.57
C ALA A 40 6.35 11.92 10.31
N GLY A 41 7.59 11.46 10.36
CA GLY A 41 8.47 11.41 9.20
C GLY A 41 8.21 10.22 8.29
N ILE A 42 8.93 10.18 7.16
CA ILE A 42 8.75 9.11 6.14
C ILE A 42 9.00 7.71 6.70
N HIS A 43 9.88 7.56 7.70
CA HIS A 43 10.20 6.26 8.29
C HIS A 43 9.02 5.66 9.05
N GLU A 44 8.38 6.47 9.88
CA GLU A 44 7.23 6.07 10.69
C GLU A 44 6.01 5.82 9.79
N LEU A 45 5.75 6.74 8.86
CA LEU A 45 4.63 6.63 7.92
C LEU A 45 4.74 5.40 7.02
N SER A 46 5.91 5.14 6.45
CA SER A 46 6.11 3.98 5.57
C SER A 46 6.02 2.65 6.33
N TYR A 47 6.43 2.62 7.60
CA TYR A 47 6.29 1.44 8.45
C TYR A 47 4.82 1.17 8.80
N ASP A 48 4.08 2.21 9.24
CA ASP A 48 2.64 2.10 9.53
C ASP A 48 1.86 1.65 8.29
N PHE A 49 2.16 2.24 7.15
CA PHE A 49 1.56 1.86 5.88
C PHE A 49 1.85 0.40 5.50
N GLY A 50 3.09 -0.06 5.67
CA GLY A 50 3.45 -1.48 5.47
C GLY A 50 2.65 -2.44 6.35
N CYS A 51 2.38 -2.06 7.61
CA CYS A 51 1.49 -2.81 8.51
C CYS A 51 0.05 -2.83 7.98
N ARG A 52 -0.46 -1.71 7.47
CA ARG A 52 -1.80 -1.64 6.86
C ARG A 52 -1.91 -2.50 5.60
N ILE A 53 -0.90 -2.48 4.74
CA ILE A 53 -0.84 -3.34 3.55
C ILE A 53 -0.79 -4.83 3.93
N THR A 54 -0.08 -5.18 4.98
CA THR A 54 -0.08 -6.57 5.48
C THR A 54 -1.47 -7.02 5.91
N ARG A 55 -2.23 -6.15 6.57
CA ARG A 55 -3.63 -6.43 6.96
C ARG A 55 -4.55 -6.52 5.76
N LEU A 56 -4.34 -5.64 4.76
CA LEU A 56 -5.08 -5.71 3.51
C LEU A 56 -4.85 -7.05 2.80
N PHE A 57 -3.60 -7.51 2.73
CA PHE A 57 -3.27 -8.81 2.17
C PHE A 57 -4.01 -9.95 2.89
N GLN A 58 -4.01 -9.96 4.22
CA GLN A 58 -4.74 -10.96 5.01
C GLN A 58 -6.25 -10.90 4.74
N TYR A 59 -6.83 -9.69 4.72
CA TYR A 59 -8.23 -9.49 4.38
C TYR A 59 -8.58 -10.08 3.01
N LEU A 60 -7.81 -9.76 1.98
CA LEU A 60 -8.06 -10.22 0.61
C LEU A 60 -7.89 -11.72 0.43
N THR A 61 -7.03 -12.37 1.22
CA THR A 61 -6.71 -13.80 1.06
C THR A 61 -7.46 -14.72 2.03
N GLU A 62 -7.90 -14.20 3.18
CA GLU A 62 -8.47 -15.02 4.25
C GLU A 62 -9.92 -14.64 4.57
N ASP A 63 -10.24 -13.34 4.65
CA ASP A 63 -11.48 -12.84 5.23
C ASP A 63 -12.52 -12.40 4.19
N ALA A 64 -12.10 -12.01 2.97
CA ALA A 64 -13.00 -11.53 1.94
C ALA A 64 -13.89 -12.67 1.39
N ASP A 65 -15.14 -12.34 1.03
CA ASP A 65 -16.09 -13.29 0.42
C ASP A 65 -15.55 -13.88 -0.90
N TYR A 66 -14.81 -13.06 -1.65
CA TYR A 66 -14.09 -13.46 -2.86
C TYR A 66 -12.60 -13.29 -2.63
N LYS A 67 -11.92 -14.42 -2.43
CA LYS A 67 -10.48 -14.44 -2.17
C LYS A 67 -9.69 -14.06 -3.40
N GLU A 68 -8.79 -13.09 -3.23
CA GLU A 68 -7.93 -12.59 -4.29
C GLU A 68 -6.46 -12.92 -3.98
N PHE A 69 -5.78 -13.67 -4.86
CA PHE A 69 -4.42 -14.19 -4.62
C PHE A 69 -3.37 -13.64 -5.58
N VAL A 70 -3.75 -12.90 -6.61
CA VAL A 70 -2.83 -12.40 -7.64
C VAL A 70 -2.45 -10.96 -7.36
N GLN A 71 -3.44 -10.05 -7.35
CA GLN A 71 -3.22 -8.63 -7.08
C GLN A 71 -2.83 -8.39 -5.63
N SER A 72 -3.37 -9.19 -4.69
CA SER A 72 -3.01 -9.12 -3.28
C SER A 72 -1.52 -9.35 -3.03
N LYS A 73 -0.88 -10.26 -3.75
CA LYS A 73 0.57 -10.46 -3.66
C LYS A 73 1.36 -9.29 -4.23
N GLN A 74 0.88 -8.69 -5.30
CA GLN A 74 1.55 -7.53 -5.91
C GLN A 74 1.51 -6.32 -4.99
N ILE A 75 0.32 -5.96 -4.48
CA ILE A 75 0.20 -4.84 -3.56
C ILE A 75 0.94 -5.10 -2.23
N TYR A 76 0.97 -6.34 -1.76
CA TYR A 76 1.76 -6.70 -0.57
C TYR A 76 3.25 -6.46 -0.81
N ARG A 77 3.78 -6.92 -1.95
CA ARG A 77 5.18 -6.76 -2.32
C ARG A 77 5.55 -5.28 -2.46
N SER A 78 4.84 -4.53 -3.29
CA SER A 78 5.14 -3.12 -3.52
C SER A 78 4.96 -2.29 -2.24
N GLY A 79 3.83 -2.43 -1.54
CA GLY A 79 3.53 -1.63 -0.35
C GLY A 79 4.48 -1.87 0.84
N THR A 80 4.99 -3.10 1.02
CA THR A 80 6.01 -3.39 2.05
C THR A 80 7.41 -2.97 1.61
N SER A 81 7.70 -2.98 0.29
CA SER A 81 8.98 -2.53 -0.27
C SER A 81 9.23 -1.03 -0.07
N ILE A 82 8.19 -0.21 0.05
CA ILE A 82 8.32 1.22 0.40
C ILE A 82 9.10 1.37 1.70
N GLY A 83 8.59 0.77 2.77
CA GLY A 83 9.20 0.85 4.11
C GLY A 83 10.59 0.21 4.17
N ALA A 84 10.80 -0.89 3.44
CA ALA A 84 12.10 -1.56 3.35
C ALA A 84 13.17 -0.62 2.76
N ASN A 85 12.91 0.00 1.60
CA ASN A 85 13.86 0.91 0.96
C ASN A 85 14.08 2.19 1.77
N VAL A 86 13.01 2.77 2.37
CA VAL A 86 13.14 3.88 3.31
C VAL A 86 14.01 3.51 4.50
N ARG A 87 13.90 2.28 5.02
CA ARG A 87 14.74 1.80 6.13
C ARG A 87 16.20 1.65 5.71
N GLU A 88 16.46 1.07 4.56
CA GLU A 88 17.80 0.87 4.00
C GLU A 88 18.51 2.19 3.73
N SER A 89 17.80 3.24 3.33
CA SER A 89 18.39 4.54 3.05
C SER A 89 19.13 5.17 4.24
N LYS A 90 18.78 4.76 5.49
CA LYS A 90 19.52 5.18 6.70
C LYS A 90 21.00 4.75 6.71
N HIS A 91 21.32 3.71 5.97
CA HIS A 91 22.63 3.10 5.88
C HIS A 91 23.31 3.36 4.52
N ALA A 92 22.78 4.34 3.77
CA ALA A 92 23.33 4.69 2.46
C ALA A 92 24.78 5.15 2.56
N GLN A 93 25.64 4.62 1.68
CA GLN A 93 27.07 4.89 1.66
C GLN A 93 27.42 6.23 0.98
N SER A 94 26.48 6.82 0.24
CA SER A 94 26.65 8.07 -0.48
C SER A 94 25.30 8.77 -0.73
N ASP A 95 25.36 10.06 -1.11
CA ASP A 95 24.17 10.79 -1.58
C ASP A 95 23.48 10.08 -2.77
N ALA A 96 24.26 9.47 -3.67
CA ALA A 96 23.72 8.74 -4.81
C ALA A 96 23.03 7.44 -4.38
N ASP A 97 23.59 6.71 -3.42
CA ASP A 97 22.96 5.50 -2.86
C ASP A 97 21.66 5.85 -2.11
N PHE A 98 21.69 6.92 -1.29
CA PHE A 98 20.47 7.43 -0.64
C PHE A 98 19.40 7.79 -1.65
N LEU A 99 19.74 8.54 -2.71
CA LEU A 99 18.81 8.89 -3.79
C LEU A 99 18.27 7.65 -4.48
N SER A 100 19.12 6.64 -4.72
CA SER A 100 18.70 5.36 -5.32
C SER A 100 17.63 4.67 -4.47
N LYS A 101 17.85 4.52 -3.17
CA LYS A 101 16.89 3.89 -2.24
C LYS A 101 15.57 4.65 -2.17
N MET A 102 15.62 5.99 -2.06
CA MET A 102 14.41 6.81 -2.03
C MET A 102 13.67 6.79 -3.38
N SER A 103 14.38 6.71 -4.50
CA SER A 103 13.76 6.58 -5.82
C SER A 103 13.08 5.22 -6.02
N ILE A 104 13.63 4.14 -5.46
CA ILE A 104 12.98 2.83 -5.46
C ILE A 104 11.72 2.89 -4.59
N ALA A 105 11.80 3.43 -3.37
CA ALA A 105 10.64 3.59 -2.50
C ALA A 105 9.51 4.39 -3.18
N TYR A 106 9.85 5.43 -3.93
CA TYR A 106 8.89 6.23 -4.70
C TYR A 106 8.18 5.40 -5.77
N LYS A 107 8.94 4.59 -6.55
CA LYS A 107 8.36 3.71 -7.58
C LYS A 107 7.45 2.63 -6.98
N GLU A 108 7.85 2.07 -5.86
CA GLU A 108 7.03 1.07 -5.13
C GLU A 108 5.73 1.67 -4.58
N ALA A 109 5.77 2.95 -4.16
CA ALA A 109 4.57 3.66 -3.74
C ALA A 109 3.60 3.92 -4.91
N ASP A 110 4.13 4.30 -6.07
CA ASP A 110 3.36 4.50 -7.30
C ASP A 110 2.73 3.17 -7.78
N GLU A 111 3.51 2.06 -7.75
CA GLU A 111 3.01 0.72 -8.04
C GLU A 111 1.90 0.30 -7.05
N THR A 112 2.05 0.65 -5.77
CA THR A 112 1.06 0.34 -4.74
C THR A 112 -0.25 1.08 -4.99
N ASP A 113 -0.19 2.36 -5.36
CA ASP A 113 -1.37 3.14 -5.74
C ASP A 113 -2.09 2.53 -6.95
N TYR A 114 -1.34 2.12 -7.97
CA TYR A 114 -1.90 1.41 -9.12
C TYR A 114 -2.68 0.15 -8.71
N TRP A 115 -2.12 -0.70 -7.85
CA TRP A 115 -2.79 -1.92 -7.40
C TRP A 115 -4.01 -1.63 -6.53
N MET A 116 -3.98 -0.57 -5.70
CA MET A 116 -5.15 -0.14 -4.91
C MET A 116 -6.32 0.26 -5.82
N ASN A 117 -6.03 1.04 -6.88
CA ASN A 117 -7.05 1.43 -7.85
C ASN A 117 -7.65 0.21 -8.55
N LEU A 118 -6.83 -0.75 -8.99
CA LEU A 118 -7.34 -2.00 -9.59
C LEU A 118 -8.21 -2.80 -8.63
N LEU A 119 -7.82 -2.94 -7.37
CA LEU A 119 -8.59 -3.66 -6.37
C LEU A 119 -9.95 -2.99 -6.10
N ARG A 120 -10.01 -1.66 -6.06
CA ARG A 120 -11.26 -0.91 -5.94
C ARG A 120 -12.15 -1.10 -7.17
N ASP A 121 -11.61 -0.89 -8.35
CA ASP A 121 -12.37 -0.92 -9.61
C ASP A 121 -12.91 -2.31 -9.93
N ASN A 122 -12.29 -3.36 -9.39
CA ASN A 122 -12.76 -4.75 -9.47
C ASN A 122 -13.60 -5.20 -8.26
N GLY A 123 -13.95 -4.29 -7.35
CA GLY A 123 -14.87 -4.56 -6.23
C GLY A 123 -14.28 -5.33 -5.05
N TYR A 124 -12.95 -5.47 -4.97
CA TYR A 124 -12.26 -6.08 -3.84
C TYR A 124 -12.09 -5.13 -2.65
N LEU A 125 -12.08 -3.82 -2.91
CA LEU A 125 -12.08 -2.77 -1.90
C LEU A 125 -13.35 -1.93 -2.03
N ASN A 126 -13.98 -1.61 -0.91
CA ASN A 126 -15.01 -0.58 -0.88
C ASN A 126 -14.37 0.83 -0.83
N ASP A 127 -15.19 1.86 -1.07
CA ASP A 127 -14.70 3.24 -1.13
C ASP A 127 -14.04 3.71 0.16
N ASP A 128 -14.56 3.35 1.33
CA ASP A 128 -13.98 3.74 2.63
C ASP A 128 -12.60 3.12 2.84
N GLN A 129 -12.46 1.84 2.52
CA GLN A 129 -11.17 1.13 2.59
C GLN A 129 -10.15 1.74 1.64
N PHE A 130 -10.58 1.99 0.40
CA PHE A 130 -9.73 2.60 -0.62
C PHE A 130 -9.29 4.00 -0.20
N GLN A 131 -10.21 4.90 0.15
CA GLN A 131 -9.89 6.28 0.52
C GLN A 131 -8.93 6.35 1.70
N SER A 132 -9.14 5.50 2.71
CA SER A 132 -8.27 5.46 3.89
C SER A 132 -6.83 5.02 3.56
N LEU A 133 -6.64 4.07 2.65
CA LEU A 133 -5.31 3.61 2.21
C LEU A 133 -4.66 4.58 1.24
N SER A 134 -5.43 5.09 0.27
CA SER A 134 -4.98 6.04 -0.74
C SER A 134 -4.49 7.34 -0.10
N HIS A 135 -5.19 7.85 0.92
CA HIS A 135 -4.75 9.03 1.67
C HIS A 135 -3.34 8.88 2.27
N ASP A 136 -3.04 7.72 2.87
CA ASP A 136 -1.72 7.46 3.43
C ASP A 136 -0.66 7.29 2.32
N CYS A 137 -1.01 6.62 1.22
CA CYS A 137 -0.12 6.43 0.06
C CYS A 137 0.24 7.77 -0.59
N ASP A 138 -0.75 8.62 -0.85
CA ASP A 138 -0.57 9.97 -1.38
C ASP A 138 0.37 10.82 -0.55
N ARG A 139 0.26 10.70 0.76
CA ARG A 139 1.11 11.43 1.69
C ARG A 139 2.57 10.94 1.61
N ILE A 140 2.78 9.63 1.55
CA ILE A 140 4.09 9.02 1.34
C ILE A 140 4.67 9.47 0.00
N LEU A 141 3.90 9.42 -1.08
CA LEU A 141 4.31 9.87 -2.42
C LEU A 141 4.75 11.34 -2.43
N LYS A 142 4.01 12.24 -1.78
CA LYS A 142 4.38 13.67 -1.68
C LYS A 142 5.72 13.85 -0.97
N ILE A 143 5.95 13.15 0.14
CA ILE A 143 7.20 13.24 0.89
C ILE A 143 8.36 12.68 0.06
N LEU A 144 8.20 11.51 -0.54
CA LEU A 144 9.23 10.89 -1.37
C LEU A 144 9.57 11.72 -2.60
N THR A 145 8.57 12.33 -3.25
CA THR A 145 8.77 13.29 -4.36
C THR A 145 9.66 14.45 -3.94
N SER A 146 9.38 15.05 -2.77
CA SER A 146 10.19 16.15 -2.24
C SER A 146 11.62 15.72 -1.94
N ILE A 147 11.81 14.57 -1.30
CA ILE A 147 13.14 14.04 -0.96
C ILE A 147 13.94 13.77 -2.25
N VAL A 148 13.35 13.07 -3.21
CA VAL A 148 14.03 12.70 -4.48
C VAL A 148 14.42 13.96 -5.26
N LYS A 149 13.52 14.96 -5.35
CA LYS A 149 13.82 16.24 -6.01
C LYS A 149 14.98 16.96 -5.36
N THR A 150 14.92 17.18 -4.05
CA THR A 150 15.98 17.89 -3.29
C THR A 150 17.34 17.17 -3.40
N MET A 151 17.34 15.85 -3.37
CA MET A 151 18.58 15.08 -3.50
C MET A 151 19.19 15.13 -4.90
N LYS A 152 18.39 15.15 -5.95
CA LYS A 152 18.87 15.37 -7.33
C LYS A 152 19.54 16.73 -7.46
N GLU A 153 18.86 17.79 -7.04
CA GLU A 153 19.38 19.16 -7.07
C GLU A 153 20.72 19.28 -6.28
N LYS A 154 20.80 18.64 -5.12
CA LYS A 154 22.02 18.61 -4.30
C LYS A 154 23.17 17.92 -5.03
N ILE A 155 22.94 16.78 -5.68
CA ILE A 155 23.98 16.03 -6.41
C ILE A 155 24.45 16.83 -7.62
N GLU A 156 23.54 17.40 -8.40
CA GLU A 156 23.85 18.22 -9.57
C GLU A 156 24.70 19.46 -9.17
N SER A 157 24.33 20.14 -8.09
CA SER A 157 25.07 21.31 -7.60
C SER A 157 26.49 20.98 -7.12
N LYS A 158 26.73 19.74 -6.63
CA LYS A 158 28.07 19.25 -6.26
C LYS A 158 28.92 18.87 -7.47
N SER A 159 28.29 18.39 -8.54
CA SER A 159 29.00 17.98 -9.78
C SER A 159 29.39 19.17 -10.66
N ALA A 160 28.79 20.35 -10.45
CA ALA A 160 29.06 21.58 -11.18
C ALA A 160 30.22 22.44 -10.58
N LYS A 161 30.76 22.02 -9.44
CA LYS A 161 31.89 22.65 -8.73
C LYS A 161 33.19 21.87 -8.92
#